data_5a1a133ca5e7c0bbba2fac78bcb9ae68
#
_entry.id   5a1a133ca5e7c0bbba2fac78bcb9ae68
#
_cell.length_a   1.000
_cell.length_b   1.000
_cell.length_c   1.000
_cell.angle_alpha   90.00
_cell.angle_beta   90.00
_cell.angle_gamma   90.00
#
_symmetry.space_group_name_H-M   'P 1'
#
loop_
_entity.id
_entity.type
_entity.pdbx_description
1 polymer ?
#
loop_
_entity_poly.entity_id
_entity_poly.type
_entity_poly.pdbx_seq_one_letter_code
_entity_poly.pdbx_strand_id
1 'polypeptide(L)'
;MSDYILGIESSCDDTSAAVIKDGFLLSNVIASQQVHKDYGGVVPELASRAHEQNIVPVVSQALDKAGIKASDLTAIAFTRGPGLLGSLLVGTSFAKALGVALNIPIIMVNHLQGHILADFVKQEGKENHHPSFPYLCLLVSGGNSQIVKVNGPLDYEILGQTIDDAVGEAFDKCSKMMGLGYPGGPVIDRLAKLGDPDRFKFAKPQIPGLDYSFSGVKTSLLYFVRDEMAKDPDFMEKNKEDICAGFQKTLIDILMDKLIKAARQTGVKEVTIGGGVSANSGLRSRIEEEGRKRGWNTYLPEFKFTTDNAAMIAIAGWFHYLAGERTPLDIAPVSRIAYY
;
A
#
# COMPACT_ATOMS: atom_id res chain seq x y z
N MET A 1 -5.27 25.36 19.90
CA MET A 1 -6.49 24.71 19.40
C MET A 1 -6.07 23.35 18.88
N SER A 2 -6.94 22.36 18.97
CA SER A 2 -6.64 21.04 18.41
C SER A 2 -6.90 21.05 16.91
N ASP A 3 -6.03 20.36 16.12
CA ASP A 3 -6.15 20.28 14.67
C ASP A 3 -6.89 19.01 14.27
N TYR A 4 -8.08 19.16 13.66
CA TYR A 4 -8.87 18.06 13.11
C TYR A 4 -8.66 17.98 11.60
N ILE A 5 -8.03 16.91 11.12
CA ILE A 5 -7.81 16.69 9.69
C ILE A 5 -8.73 15.56 9.21
N LEU A 6 -9.55 15.86 8.19
CA LEU A 6 -10.30 14.86 7.44
C LEU A 6 -9.40 14.34 6.31
N GLY A 7 -9.10 13.05 6.31
CA GLY A 7 -8.46 12.36 5.19
C GLY A 7 -9.50 11.76 4.25
N ILE A 8 -9.26 11.83 2.94
CA ILE A 8 -10.10 11.23 1.90
C ILE A 8 -9.20 10.42 0.96
N GLU A 9 -9.49 9.12 0.84
CA GLU A 9 -8.83 8.21 -0.08
C GLU A 9 -9.81 7.66 -1.11
N SER A 10 -9.46 7.78 -2.39
CA SER A 10 -10.27 7.30 -3.52
C SER A 10 -9.42 6.91 -4.73
N SER A 11 -8.17 6.49 -4.53
CA SER A 11 -7.23 6.30 -5.65
C SER A 11 -7.49 5.08 -6.52
N CYS A 12 -8.17 4.05 -6.00
CA CYS A 12 -8.41 2.78 -6.70
C CYS A 12 -9.87 2.35 -6.60
N ASP A 13 -10.19 1.38 -5.76
CA ASP A 13 -11.52 0.79 -5.61
C ASP A 13 -12.11 0.92 -4.19
N ASP A 14 -11.33 1.37 -3.22
CA ASP A 14 -11.79 1.65 -1.86
C ASP A 14 -12.11 3.14 -1.68
N THR A 15 -13.35 3.45 -1.25
CA THR A 15 -13.72 4.80 -0.82
C THR A 15 -13.53 4.89 0.68
N SER A 16 -12.64 5.77 1.15
CA SER A 16 -12.36 5.87 2.57
C SER A 16 -12.33 7.32 3.06
N ALA A 17 -12.78 7.53 4.30
CA ALA A 17 -12.64 8.77 5.04
C ALA A 17 -12.20 8.50 6.48
N ALA A 18 -11.31 9.33 6.99
CA ALA A 18 -10.80 9.24 8.35
C ALA A 18 -10.65 10.62 8.99
N VAL A 19 -10.85 10.69 10.29
CA VAL A 19 -10.57 11.89 11.06
C VAL A 19 -9.44 11.62 12.03
N ILE A 20 -8.43 12.49 12.00
CA ILE A 20 -7.39 12.53 13.03
C ILE A 20 -7.46 13.84 13.81
N LYS A 21 -7.06 13.79 15.07
CA LYS A 21 -6.89 14.95 15.95
C LYS A 21 -5.47 14.96 16.49
N ASP A 22 -4.68 15.97 16.13
CA ASP A 22 -3.29 16.12 16.59
C ASP A 22 -2.44 14.83 16.36
N GLY A 23 -2.67 14.14 15.23
CA GLY A 23 -2.04 12.88 14.87
C GLY A 23 -2.72 11.61 15.44
N PHE A 24 -3.74 11.75 16.32
CA PHE A 24 -4.50 10.63 16.87
C PHE A 24 -5.72 10.30 16.02
N LEU A 25 -5.85 9.03 15.65
CA LEU A 25 -6.98 8.52 14.88
C LEU A 25 -8.26 8.51 15.73
N LEU A 26 -9.29 9.25 15.28
CA LEU A 26 -10.61 9.22 15.87
C LEU A 26 -11.56 8.28 15.12
N SER A 27 -11.45 8.26 13.79
CA SER A 27 -12.27 7.39 12.93
C SER A 27 -11.55 7.02 11.65
N ASN A 28 -11.85 5.84 11.11
CA ASN A 28 -11.45 5.41 9.77
C ASN A 28 -12.57 4.53 9.22
N VAL A 29 -13.20 4.97 8.13
CA VAL A 29 -14.34 4.30 7.49
C VAL A 29 -13.94 3.95 6.08
N ILE A 30 -14.14 2.70 5.70
CA ILE A 30 -13.78 2.16 4.39
C ILE A 30 -15.01 1.51 3.79
N ALA A 31 -15.35 1.86 2.55
CA ALA A 31 -16.36 1.21 1.74
C ALA A 31 -15.66 0.52 0.56
N SER A 32 -15.48 -0.80 0.68
CA SER A 32 -14.82 -1.61 -0.34
C SER A 32 -15.80 -2.08 -1.42
N GLN A 33 -15.32 -2.11 -2.67
CA GLN A 33 -16.12 -2.45 -3.84
C GLN A 33 -15.94 -3.93 -4.21
N GLN A 34 -16.90 -4.79 -3.81
CA GLN A 34 -16.83 -6.23 -4.06
C GLN A 34 -17.02 -6.60 -5.55
N VAL A 35 -17.65 -5.73 -6.34
CA VAL A 35 -18.00 -5.98 -7.75
C VAL A 35 -16.78 -6.35 -8.62
N HIS A 36 -15.60 -5.84 -8.29
CA HIS A 36 -14.39 -6.08 -9.09
C HIS A 36 -13.90 -7.53 -9.06
N LYS A 37 -14.31 -8.32 -8.08
CA LYS A 37 -13.97 -9.75 -8.01
C LYS A 37 -14.52 -10.54 -9.20
N ASP A 38 -15.71 -10.17 -9.66
CA ASP A 38 -16.40 -10.84 -10.76
C ASP A 38 -15.72 -10.58 -12.11
N TYR A 39 -14.94 -9.50 -12.20
CA TYR A 39 -14.18 -9.11 -13.40
C TYR A 39 -12.71 -9.55 -13.35
N GLY A 40 -12.26 -10.14 -12.22
CA GLY A 40 -10.87 -10.54 -12.04
C GLY A 40 -9.87 -9.38 -12.00
N GLY A 41 -10.32 -8.20 -11.55
CA GLY A 41 -9.52 -6.98 -11.40
C GLY A 41 -10.37 -5.73 -11.42
N VAL A 42 -9.78 -4.59 -11.05
CA VAL A 42 -10.49 -3.32 -10.97
C VAL A 42 -10.91 -2.81 -12.34
N VAL A 43 -12.20 -2.46 -12.49
CA VAL A 43 -12.79 -1.82 -13.67
C VAL A 43 -12.91 -0.33 -13.37
N PRO A 44 -12.11 0.56 -14.02
CA PRO A 44 -11.99 1.97 -13.63
C PRO A 44 -13.31 2.76 -13.64
N GLU A 45 -14.20 2.48 -14.61
CA GLU A 45 -15.49 3.16 -14.70
C GLU A 45 -16.44 2.76 -13.56
N LEU A 46 -16.47 1.47 -13.20
CA LEU A 46 -17.27 1.00 -12.07
C LEU A 46 -16.72 1.56 -10.76
N ALA A 47 -15.39 1.62 -10.62
CA ALA A 47 -14.75 2.18 -9.44
C ALA A 47 -15.15 3.66 -9.24
N SER A 48 -15.05 4.51 -10.27
CA SER A 48 -15.39 5.92 -10.15
C SER A 48 -16.87 6.15 -9.83
N ARG A 49 -17.79 5.37 -10.41
CA ARG A 49 -19.23 5.45 -10.07
C ARG A 49 -19.54 5.05 -8.63
N ALA A 50 -18.86 4.02 -8.14
CA ALA A 50 -19.02 3.60 -6.74
C ALA A 50 -18.45 4.65 -5.76
N HIS A 51 -17.33 5.30 -6.09
CA HIS A 51 -16.83 6.43 -5.31
C HIS A 51 -17.82 7.57 -5.23
N GLU A 52 -18.47 7.94 -6.35
CA GLU A 52 -19.48 8.99 -6.38
C GLU A 52 -20.67 8.69 -5.45
N GLN A 53 -21.10 7.43 -5.40
CA GLN A 53 -22.17 6.98 -4.50
C GLN A 53 -21.75 6.92 -3.03
N ASN A 54 -20.50 6.56 -2.76
CA ASN A 54 -20.02 6.25 -1.41
C ASN A 54 -19.41 7.45 -0.68
N ILE A 55 -18.90 8.47 -1.39
CA ILE A 55 -18.07 9.52 -0.76
C ILE A 55 -18.82 10.29 0.33
N VAL A 56 -20.06 10.69 0.08
CA VAL A 56 -20.88 11.43 1.04
C VAL A 56 -21.20 10.59 2.28
N PRO A 57 -21.80 9.39 2.17
CA PRO A 57 -22.09 8.57 3.35
C PRO A 57 -20.82 8.14 4.12
N VAL A 58 -19.71 7.89 3.45
CA VAL A 58 -18.45 7.51 4.11
C VAL A 58 -17.88 8.68 4.93
N VAL A 59 -17.87 9.89 4.37
CA VAL A 59 -17.43 11.09 5.11
C VAL A 59 -18.36 11.41 6.28
N SER A 60 -19.68 11.35 6.07
CA SER A 60 -20.65 11.57 7.16
C SER A 60 -20.40 10.58 8.31
N GLN A 61 -20.25 9.30 7.96
CA GLN A 61 -20.01 8.25 8.96
C GLN A 61 -18.67 8.43 9.69
N ALA A 62 -17.63 8.94 9.00
CA ALA A 62 -16.34 9.23 9.62
C ALA A 62 -16.44 10.36 10.65
N LEU A 63 -17.18 11.44 10.33
CA LEU A 63 -17.42 12.53 11.25
C LEU A 63 -18.26 12.09 12.46
N ASP A 64 -19.33 11.34 12.23
CA ASP A 64 -20.19 10.80 13.29
C ASP A 64 -19.41 9.90 14.27
N LYS A 65 -18.58 8.99 13.74
CA LYS A 65 -17.72 8.11 14.56
C LYS A 65 -16.65 8.88 15.32
N ALA A 66 -16.15 9.97 14.75
CA ALA A 66 -15.20 10.86 15.43
C ALA A 66 -15.87 11.75 16.49
N GLY A 67 -17.20 11.81 16.53
CA GLY A 67 -17.95 12.64 17.47
C GLY A 67 -17.82 14.15 17.22
N ILE A 68 -17.58 14.55 15.95
CA ILE A 68 -17.38 15.95 15.54
C ILE A 68 -18.33 16.35 14.42
N LYS A 69 -18.50 17.65 14.24
CA LYS A 69 -19.21 18.24 13.09
C LYS A 69 -18.20 18.63 12.01
N ALA A 70 -18.67 18.78 10.78
CA ALA A 70 -17.84 19.27 9.69
C ALA A 70 -17.25 20.68 9.97
N SER A 71 -17.96 21.51 10.73
CA SER A 71 -17.51 22.85 11.17
C SER A 71 -16.29 22.80 12.12
N ASP A 72 -15.99 21.67 12.73
CA ASP A 72 -14.87 21.51 13.66
C ASP A 72 -13.57 21.16 12.93
N LEU A 73 -13.65 20.82 11.64
CA LEU A 73 -12.49 20.49 10.80
C LEU A 73 -11.57 21.70 10.62
N THR A 74 -10.27 21.45 10.71
CA THR A 74 -9.22 22.44 10.49
C THR A 74 -8.68 22.40 9.06
N ALA A 75 -8.63 21.21 8.44
CA ALA A 75 -8.22 21.02 7.05
C ALA A 75 -8.74 19.69 6.48
N ILE A 76 -8.70 19.58 5.13
CA ILE A 76 -9.08 18.37 4.42
C ILE A 76 -7.86 17.89 3.62
N ALA A 77 -7.37 16.69 3.92
CA ALA A 77 -6.35 16.00 3.16
C ALA A 77 -7.02 15.05 2.15
N PHE A 78 -6.53 15.02 0.93
CA PHE A 78 -7.07 14.14 -0.11
C PHE A 78 -5.98 13.58 -1.00
N THR A 79 -6.20 12.38 -1.53
CA THR A 79 -5.26 11.76 -2.46
C THR A 79 -5.32 12.44 -3.82
N ARG A 80 -4.21 13.08 -4.18
CA ARG A 80 -4.03 13.66 -5.53
C ARG A 80 -3.67 12.60 -6.56
N GLY A 81 -2.96 11.55 -6.15
CA GLY A 81 -2.41 10.47 -6.97
C GLY A 81 -1.19 9.82 -6.30
N PRO A 82 -0.59 8.80 -6.94
CA PRO A 82 -1.09 8.13 -8.15
C PRO A 82 -2.38 7.36 -7.94
N GLY A 83 -3.05 6.98 -9.04
CA GLY A 83 -4.28 6.18 -8.99
C GLY A 83 -5.11 6.24 -10.27
N LEU A 84 -6.32 5.69 -10.24
CA LEU A 84 -7.28 5.74 -11.32
C LEU A 84 -7.86 7.16 -11.44
N LEU A 85 -7.67 7.80 -12.60
CA LEU A 85 -8.02 9.22 -12.76
C LEU A 85 -9.48 9.52 -12.42
N GLY A 86 -10.43 8.69 -12.85
CA GLY A 86 -11.86 8.85 -12.56
C GLY A 86 -12.17 8.77 -11.06
N SER A 87 -11.54 7.81 -10.36
CA SER A 87 -11.66 7.64 -8.92
C SER A 87 -11.07 8.83 -8.14
N LEU A 88 -9.87 9.25 -8.52
CA LEU A 88 -9.19 10.43 -7.94
C LEU A 88 -9.99 11.73 -8.15
N LEU A 89 -10.65 11.88 -9.31
CA LEU A 89 -11.49 13.05 -9.60
C LEU A 89 -12.64 13.18 -8.60
N VAL A 90 -13.26 12.09 -8.18
CA VAL A 90 -14.35 12.11 -7.20
C VAL A 90 -13.85 12.64 -5.85
N GLY A 91 -12.80 12.04 -5.28
CA GLY A 91 -12.25 12.49 -3.99
C GLY A 91 -11.71 13.91 -4.03
N THR A 92 -10.99 14.29 -5.10
CA THR A 92 -10.47 15.64 -5.28
C THR A 92 -11.58 16.68 -5.39
N SER A 93 -12.63 16.42 -6.18
CA SER A 93 -13.74 17.35 -6.35
C SER A 93 -14.53 17.54 -5.06
N PHE A 94 -14.77 16.42 -4.35
CA PHE A 94 -15.44 16.46 -3.05
C PHE A 94 -14.63 17.25 -2.02
N ALA A 95 -13.32 17.00 -1.90
CA ALA A 95 -12.45 17.72 -0.96
C ALA A 95 -12.43 19.22 -1.23
N LYS A 96 -12.34 19.62 -2.50
CA LYS A 96 -12.40 21.03 -2.91
C LYS A 96 -13.73 21.69 -2.56
N ALA A 97 -14.84 21.04 -2.91
CA ALA A 97 -16.18 21.57 -2.64
C ALA A 97 -16.41 21.75 -1.13
N LEU A 98 -16.01 20.77 -0.33
CA LEU A 98 -16.15 20.83 1.12
C LEU A 98 -15.23 21.88 1.73
N GLY A 99 -13.97 22.00 1.26
CA GLY A 99 -13.02 23.03 1.69
C GLY A 99 -13.54 24.46 1.44
N VAL A 100 -14.12 24.69 0.26
CA VAL A 100 -14.77 25.98 -0.07
C VAL A 100 -15.97 26.24 0.81
N ALA A 101 -16.83 25.24 1.00
CA ALA A 101 -18.06 25.40 1.80
C ALA A 101 -17.77 25.71 3.28
N LEU A 102 -16.68 25.14 3.83
CA LEU A 102 -16.27 25.34 5.22
C LEU A 102 -15.26 26.49 5.39
N ASN A 103 -14.76 27.04 4.29
CA ASN A 103 -13.70 28.05 4.29
C ASN A 103 -12.42 27.57 5.04
N ILE A 104 -12.03 26.33 4.81
CA ILE A 104 -10.81 25.71 5.38
C ILE A 104 -9.86 25.25 4.28
N PRO A 105 -8.54 25.15 4.55
CA PRO A 105 -7.57 24.70 3.56
C PRO A 105 -7.78 23.24 3.18
N ILE A 106 -7.45 22.95 1.91
CA ILE A 106 -7.28 21.60 1.40
C ILE A 106 -5.80 21.29 1.25
N ILE A 107 -5.45 20.01 1.37
CA ILE A 107 -4.07 19.52 1.33
C ILE A 107 -4.01 18.31 0.43
N MET A 108 -3.27 18.42 -0.66
CA MET A 108 -3.00 17.28 -1.53
C MET A 108 -2.00 16.34 -0.88
N VAL A 109 -2.23 15.04 -1.00
CA VAL A 109 -1.34 13.99 -0.50
C VAL A 109 -0.98 13.05 -1.64
N ASN A 110 0.27 12.64 -1.70
CA ASN A 110 0.69 11.54 -2.54
C ASN A 110 0.28 10.21 -1.84
N HIS A 111 -0.48 9.36 -2.53
CA HIS A 111 -0.95 8.07 -2.03
C HIS A 111 0.18 7.21 -1.43
N LEU A 112 1.34 7.20 -2.08
CA LEU A 112 2.49 6.43 -1.64
C LEU A 112 3.12 7.00 -0.37
N GLN A 113 3.10 8.33 -0.18
CA GLN A 113 3.48 8.97 1.09
C GLN A 113 2.54 8.52 2.22
N GLY A 114 1.25 8.39 1.94
CA GLY A 114 0.29 7.84 2.90
C GLY A 114 0.75 6.48 3.43
N HIS A 115 1.07 5.55 2.56
CA HIS A 115 1.58 4.23 2.97
C HIS A 115 2.91 4.29 3.74
N ILE A 116 3.83 5.18 3.35
CA ILE A 116 5.13 5.36 4.02
C ILE A 116 4.95 5.89 5.44
N LEU A 117 3.97 6.77 5.65
CA LEU A 117 3.72 7.45 6.94
C LEU A 117 2.65 6.75 7.79
N ALA A 118 2.10 5.61 7.35
CA ALA A 118 1.01 4.92 8.04
C ALA A 118 1.35 4.52 9.49
N ASP A 119 2.62 4.21 9.78
CA ASP A 119 3.09 3.87 11.13
C ASP A 119 3.02 5.05 12.12
N PHE A 120 2.90 6.28 11.63
CA PHE A 120 2.77 7.49 12.47
C PHE A 120 1.34 7.77 12.93
N VAL A 121 0.36 6.98 12.48
CA VAL A 121 -1.04 7.10 12.94
C VAL A 121 -1.13 6.69 14.40
N LYS A 122 -1.31 7.64 15.29
CA LYS A 122 -1.43 7.38 16.72
C LYS A 122 -2.82 6.86 17.07
N GLN A 123 -2.91 5.99 18.06
CA GLN A 123 -4.17 5.44 18.57
C GLN A 123 -4.23 5.64 20.07
N GLU A 124 -5.37 6.10 20.56
CA GLU A 124 -5.57 6.29 22.00
C GLU A 124 -5.49 4.93 22.75
N GLY A 125 -4.80 4.92 23.88
CA GLY A 125 -4.62 3.71 24.70
C GLY A 125 -3.63 2.68 24.13
N LYS A 126 -2.96 2.97 23.01
CA LYS A 126 -1.91 2.11 22.47
C LYS A 126 -0.54 2.78 22.59
N GLU A 127 0.50 1.95 22.76
CA GLU A 127 1.87 2.40 22.59
C GLU A 127 2.09 2.73 21.11
N ASN A 128 2.48 3.98 20.83
CA ASN A 128 2.67 4.45 19.46
C ASN A 128 4.10 4.14 19.03
N HIS A 129 4.28 2.96 18.45
CA HIS A 129 5.54 2.52 17.86
C HIS A 129 5.65 3.00 16.41
N HIS A 130 6.52 3.94 16.15
CA HIS A 130 6.85 4.40 14.80
C HIS A 130 8.39 4.53 14.64
N PRO A 131 8.91 4.43 13.40
CA PRO A 131 10.34 4.56 13.18
C PRO A 131 10.85 5.98 13.48
N SER A 132 12.11 6.07 13.87
CA SER A 132 12.84 7.34 13.94
C SER A 132 13.44 7.68 12.58
N PHE A 133 13.50 8.96 12.22
CA PHE A 133 14.17 9.39 10.99
C PHE A 133 15.69 9.38 11.16
N PRO A 134 16.48 9.00 10.12
CA PRO A 134 16.02 8.41 8.87
C PRO A 134 15.65 6.92 9.03
N TYR A 135 14.68 6.46 8.23
CA TYR A 135 14.33 5.04 8.15
C TYR A 135 14.22 4.55 6.71
N LEU A 136 14.25 3.22 6.51
CA LEU A 136 13.98 2.58 5.23
C LEU A 136 12.55 2.05 5.22
N CYS A 137 11.78 2.41 4.21
CA CYS A 137 10.48 1.84 3.93
C CYS A 137 10.54 0.94 2.70
N LEU A 138 10.22 -0.33 2.87
CA LEU A 138 9.94 -1.24 1.75
C LEU A 138 8.48 -1.05 1.35
N LEU A 139 8.25 -0.22 0.35
CA LEU A 139 6.92 0.10 -0.17
C LEU A 139 6.55 -0.92 -1.26
N VAL A 140 5.54 -1.75 -0.99
CA VAL A 140 5.11 -2.86 -1.85
C VAL A 140 3.59 -2.92 -1.97
N SER A 141 3.09 -2.70 -3.18
CA SER A 141 1.66 -2.67 -3.48
C SER A 141 1.35 -3.35 -4.82
N GLY A 142 0.11 -3.30 -5.27
CA GLY A 142 -0.30 -3.76 -6.60
C GLY A 142 0.42 -3.05 -7.73
N GLY A 143 0.71 -1.77 -7.60
CA GLY A 143 1.32 -0.94 -8.65
C GLY A 143 2.74 -0.47 -8.36
N ASN A 144 3.28 -0.68 -7.15
CA ASN A 144 4.57 -0.14 -6.74
C ASN A 144 5.41 -1.16 -5.98
N SER A 145 6.72 -1.16 -6.23
CA SER A 145 7.72 -1.88 -5.45
C SER A 145 8.96 -1.02 -5.37
N GLN A 146 9.23 -0.44 -4.19
CA GLN A 146 10.29 0.55 -4.00
C GLN A 146 10.96 0.37 -2.65
N ILE A 147 12.25 0.74 -2.56
CA ILE A 147 12.93 1.02 -1.30
C ILE A 147 13.07 2.53 -1.20
N VAL A 148 12.46 3.09 -0.19
CA VAL A 148 12.48 4.53 0.08
C VAL A 148 13.23 4.78 1.37
N LYS A 149 14.23 5.66 1.31
CA LYS A 149 14.85 6.24 2.51
C LYS A 149 14.08 7.49 2.87
N VAL A 150 13.59 7.54 4.07
CA VAL A 150 12.76 8.64 4.60
C VAL A 150 13.60 9.41 5.57
N ASN A 151 14.02 10.62 5.19
CA ASN A 151 14.87 11.48 6.01
C ASN A 151 14.03 12.37 6.95
N GLY A 152 12.77 12.58 6.61
CA GLY A 152 11.81 13.38 7.37
C GLY A 152 10.40 13.16 6.83
N PRO A 153 9.36 13.70 7.47
CA PRO A 153 7.96 13.49 7.07
C PRO A 153 7.65 13.89 5.62
N LEU A 154 8.43 14.82 5.06
CA LEU A 154 8.28 15.37 3.71
C LEU A 154 9.56 15.24 2.87
N ASP A 155 10.52 14.41 3.30
CA ASP A 155 11.82 14.24 2.62
C ASP A 155 12.08 12.76 2.35
N TYR A 156 12.01 12.38 1.06
CA TYR A 156 12.05 11.00 0.57
C TYR A 156 13.09 10.83 -0.52
N GLU A 157 13.88 9.76 -0.41
CA GLU A 157 14.86 9.35 -1.42
C GLU A 157 14.54 7.92 -1.89
N ILE A 158 14.22 7.74 -3.18
CA ILE A 158 14.04 6.41 -3.76
C ILE A 158 15.41 5.80 -4.01
N LEU A 159 15.75 4.75 -3.29
CA LEU A 159 17.03 4.04 -3.43
C LEU A 159 16.99 2.97 -4.51
N GLY A 160 15.82 2.37 -4.76
CA GLY A 160 15.60 1.37 -5.78
C GLY A 160 14.12 1.13 -6.02
N GLN A 161 13.76 0.68 -7.21
CA GLN A 161 12.38 0.43 -7.61
C GLN A 161 12.28 -0.71 -8.63
N THR A 162 11.06 -1.19 -8.87
CA THR A 162 10.85 -2.16 -9.95
C THR A 162 11.04 -1.51 -11.32
N ILE A 163 11.66 -2.25 -12.24
CA ILE A 163 11.85 -1.82 -13.64
C ILE A 163 10.77 -2.41 -14.58
N ASP A 164 9.90 -3.28 -14.03
CA ASP A 164 8.83 -3.94 -14.77
C ASP A 164 7.57 -4.08 -13.88
N ASP A 165 6.97 -5.25 -13.77
CA ASP A 165 5.80 -5.49 -12.92
C ASP A 165 6.10 -5.14 -11.45
N ALA A 166 5.11 -4.63 -10.70
CA ALA A 166 5.19 -4.57 -9.25
C ALA A 166 5.01 -5.97 -8.62
N VAL A 167 5.48 -6.15 -7.40
CA VAL A 167 5.39 -7.47 -6.72
C VAL A 167 3.94 -7.91 -6.50
N GLY A 168 3.02 -6.99 -6.19
CA GLY A 168 1.60 -7.29 -6.04
C GLY A 168 0.97 -7.72 -7.37
N GLU A 169 1.31 -7.02 -8.45
CA GLU A 169 0.92 -7.39 -9.81
C GLU A 169 1.46 -8.78 -10.20
N ALA A 170 2.69 -9.13 -9.79
CA ALA A 170 3.25 -10.45 -9.99
C ALA A 170 2.46 -11.53 -9.24
N PHE A 171 2.03 -11.27 -7.99
CA PHE A 171 1.13 -12.15 -7.25
C PHE A 171 -0.20 -12.37 -7.98
N ASP A 172 -0.84 -11.30 -8.43
CA ASP A 172 -2.16 -11.37 -9.08
C ASP A 172 -2.10 -12.08 -10.43
N LYS A 173 -1.11 -11.74 -11.28
CA LYS A 173 -0.90 -12.38 -12.58
C LYS A 173 -0.61 -13.88 -12.43
N CYS A 174 0.23 -14.26 -11.47
CA CYS A 174 0.59 -15.64 -11.23
C CYS A 174 -0.57 -16.44 -10.63
N SER A 175 -1.32 -15.88 -9.69
CA SER A 175 -2.54 -16.47 -9.16
C SER A 175 -3.55 -16.79 -10.29
N LYS A 176 -3.78 -15.83 -11.18
CA LYS A 176 -4.66 -16.00 -12.33
C LYS A 176 -4.17 -17.11 -13.28
N MET A 177 -2.86 -17.16 -13.55
CA MET A 177 -2.24 -18.22 -14.37
C MET A 177 -2.42 -19.62 -13.74
N MET A 178 -2.38 -19.72 -12.42
CA MET A 178 -2.59 -20.96 -11.67
C MET A 178 -4.07 -21.31 -11.45
N GLY A 179 -5.01 -20.49 -11.95
CA GLY A 179 -6.44 -20.70 -11.75
C GLY A 179 -6.92 -20.46 -10.31
N LEU A 180 -6.16 -19.73 -9.49
CA LEU A 180 -6.45 -19.51 -8.07
C LEU A 180 -7.33 -18.27 -7.80
N GLY A 181 -7.64 -17.47 -8.84
CA GLY A 181 -8.53 -16.30 -8.75
C GLY A 181 -7.84 -14.99 -8.37
N TYR A 182 -8.66 -13.99 -8.00
CA TYR A 182 -8.29 -12.62 -7.65
C TYR A 182 -8.98 -12.18 -6.33
N PRO A 183 -8.31 -11.39 -5.46
CA PRO A 183 -6.90 -10.97 -5.50
C PRO A 183 -5.92 -12.12 -5.20
N GLY A 184 -4.80 -12.16 -5.93
CA GLY A 184 -3.86 -13.29 -5.88
C GLY A 184 -3.01 -13.34 -4.62
N GLY A 185 -2.56 -12.17 -4.13
CA GLY A 185 -1.68 -12.09 -2.96
C GLY A 185 -2.20 -12.85 -1.74
N PRO A 186 -3.42 -12.58 -1.24
CA PRO A 186 -3.99 -13.29 -0.09
C PRO A 186 -4.21 -14.80 -0.32
N VAL A 187 -4.54 -15.20 -1.55
CA VAL A 187 -4.75 -16.62 -1.88
C VAL A 187 -3.43 -17.37 -1.85
N ILE A 188 -2.39 -16.82 -2.50
CA ILE A 188 -1.05 -17.42 -2.51
C ILE A 188 -0.46 -17.47 -1.09
N ASP A 189 -0.60 -16.40 -0.30
CA ASP A 189 -0.09 -16.37 1.09
C ASP A 189 -0.75 -17.46 1.96
N ARG A 190 -2.06 -17.69 1.78
CA ARG A 190 -2.77 -18.74 2.51
C ARG A 190 -2.30 -20.14 2.11
N LEU A 191 -2.15 -20.42 0.81
CA LEU A 191 -1.70 -21.72 0.32
C LEU A 191 -0.23 -21.97 0.65
N ALA A 192 0.62 -20.96 0.55
CA ALA A 192 2.04 -21.04 0.84
C ALA A 192 2.35 -21.49 2.28
N LYS A 193 1.45 -21.19 3.24
CA LYS A 193 1.58 -21.67 4.63
C LYS A 193 1.46 -23.18 4.79
N LEU A 194 0.87 -23.85 3.81
CA LEU A 194 0.60 -25.30 3.83
C LEU A 194 1.63 -26.09 3.04
N GLY A 195 2.48 -25.41 2.23
CA GLY A 195 3.42 -26.02 1.32
C GLY A 195 4.87 -25.93 1.77
N ASP A 196 5.73 -26.71 1.11
CA ASP A 196 7.18 -26.68 1.27
C ASP A 196 7.79 -25.61 0.34
N PRO A 197 8.39 -24.52 0.87
CA PRO A 197 8.97 -23.43 0.07
C PRO A 197 10.27 -23.82 -0.66
N ASP A 198 10.86 -24.95 -0.35
CA ASP A 198 12.12 -25.43 -0.94
C ASP A 198 11.94 -26.51 -2.00
N ARG A 199 10.71 -27.06 -2.14
CA ARG A 199 10.40 -28.11 -3.11
C ARG A 199 10.50 -27.65 -4.56
N PHE A 200 10.00 -26.45 -4.87
CA PHE A 200 10.08 -25.89 -6.23
C PHE A 200 10.78 -24.53 -6.20
N LYS A 201 11.74 -24.36 -7.11
CA LYS A 201 12.53 -23.12 -7.20
C LYS A 201 12.26 -22.41 -8.51
N PHE A 202 12.05 -21.09 -8.42
CA PHE A 202 11.80 -20.24 -9.57
C PHE A 202 12.98 -19.31 -9.84
N ALA A 203 13.09 -18.85 -11.08
CA ALA A 203 14.20 -17.98 -11.50
C ALA A 203 14.16 -16.66 -10.73
N LYS A 204 15.32 -16.24 -10.24
CA LYS A 204 15.51 -14.98 -9.53
C LYS A 204 16.32 -14.03 -10.41
N PRO A 205 15.68 -12.99 -11.00
CA PRO A 205 16.37 -12.05 -11.87
C PRO A 205 17.52 -11.35 -11.15
N GLN A 206 18.65 -11.22 -11.85
CA GLN A 206 19.84 -10.52 -11.35
C GLN A 206 19.85 -9.10 -11.91
N ILE A 207 19.29 -8.14 -11.16
CA ILE A 207 19.26 -6.73 -11.53
C ILE A 207 20.36 -5.96 -10.78
N PRO A 208 21.15 -5.13 -11.45
CA PRO A 208 22.16 -4.30 -10.79
C PRO A 208 21.55 -3.32 -9.76
N GLY A 209 22.38 -2.81 -8.87
CA GLY A 209 21.96 -1.80 -7.91
C GLY A 209 20.94 -2.30 -6.90
N LEU A 210 19.94 -1.47 -6.61
CA LEU A 210 18.85 -1.74 -5.67
C LEU A 210 17.50 -1.94 -6.39
N ASP A 211 17.49 -1.89 -7.71
CA ASP A 211 16.26 -2.09 -8.50
C ASP A 211 15.81 -3.55 -8.50
N TYR A 212 14.51 -3.75 -8.79
CA TYR A 212 13.86 -5.04 -8.85
C TYR A 212 13.42 -5.40 -10.28
N SER A 213 13.18 -6.69 -10.51
CA SER A 213 12.41 -7.21 -11.64
C SER A 213 11.63 -8.43 -11.18
N PHE A 214 10.36 -8.51 -11.58
CA PHE A 214 9.46 -9.62 -11.24
C PHE A 214 8.93 -10.36 -12.48
N SER A 215 9.05 -9.79 -13.68
CA SER A 215 8.55 -10.40 -14.93
C SER A 215 9.23 -11.74 -15.23
N GLY A 216 10.52 -11.88 -14.90
CA GLY A 216 11.27 -13.13 -15.07
C GLY A 216 10.77 -14.27 -14.18
N VAL A 217 10.32 -13.97 -12.97
CA VAL A 217 9.72 -14.96 -12.04
C VAL A 217 8.41 -15.50 -12.61
N LYS A 218 7.56 -14.60 -13.13
CA LYS A 218 6.30 -14.96 -13.78
C LYS A 218 6.53 -15.92 -14.96
N THR A 219 7.47 -15.60 -15.82
CA THR A 219 7.83 -16.44 -16.98
C THR A 219 8.35 -17.81 -16.56
N SER A 220 9.20 -17.85 -15.53
CA SER A 220 9.71 -19.09 -14.95
C SER A 220 8.59 -19.98 -14.41
N LEU A 221 7.64 -19.40 -13.65
CA LEU A 221 6.49 -20.13 -13.14
C LEU A 221 5.59 -20.64 -14.27
N LEU A 222 5.32 -19.81 -15.29
CA LEU A 222 4.48 -20.19 -16.43
C LEU A 222 5.04 -21.43 -17.16
N TYR A 223 6.32 -21.40 -17.50
CA TYR A 223 6.94 -22.53 -18.18
C TYR A 223 7.00 -23.78 -17.30
N PHE A 224 7.32 -23.62 -16.03
CA PHE A 224 7.35 -24.71 -15.08
C PHE A 224 5.97 -25.42 -14.99
N VAL A 225 4.90 -24.66 -14.74
CA VAL A 225 3.55 -25.21 -14.62
C VAL A 225 3.09 -25.86 -15.93
N ARG A 226 3.34 -25.23 -17.08
CA ARG A 226 3.01 -25.79 -18.39
C ARG A 226 3.72 -27.12 -18.64
N ASP A 227 5.02 -27.18 -18.38
CA ASP A 227 5.85 -28.34 -18.69
C ASP A 227 5.55 -29.52 -17.75
N GLU A 228 5.19 -29.25 -16.51
CA GLU A 228 4.78 -30.29 -15.55
C GLU A 228 3.33 -30.77 -15.81
N MET A 229 2.41 -29.88 -16.15
CA MET A 229 1.05 -30.28 -16.51
C MET A 229 0.99 -31.07 -17.84
N ALA A 230 1.94 -30.88 -18.74
CA ALA A 230 2.08 -31.72 -19.93
C ALA A 230 2.45 -33.18 -19.59
N LYS A 231 3.09 -33.43 -18.45
CA LYS A 231 3.47 -34.78 -17.95
C LYS A 231 2.37 -35.38 -17.06
N ASP A 232 1.77 -34.56 -16.20
CA ASP A 232 0.68 -34.94 -15.28
C ASP A 232 -0.38 -33.83 -15.28
N PRO A 233 -1.54 -34.03 -15.94
CA PRO A 233 -2.62 -33.04 -15.97
C PRO A 233 -3.13 -32.58 -14.60
N ASP A 234 -2.98 -33.44 -13.56
CA ASP A 234 -3.39 -33.14 -12.19
C ASP A 234 -2.29 -32.46 -11.36
N PHE A 235 -1.13 -32.16 -11.97
CA PHE A 235 0.05 -31.67 -11.27
C PHE A 235 -0.23 -30.42 -10.42
N MET A 236 -0.95 -29.45 -10.97
CA MET A 236 -1.32 -28.23 -10.23
C MET A 236 -2.15 -28.54 -8.98
N GLU A 237 -3.17 -29.39 -9.10
CA GLU A 237 -4.04 -29.71 -7.96
C GLU A 237 -3.27 -30.46 -6.85
N LYS A 238 -2.33 -31.34 -7.24
CA LYS A 238 -1.50 -32.11 -6.30
C LYS A 238 -0.40 -31.30 -5.61
N ASN A 239 0.00 -30.17 -6.18
CA ASN A 239 1.22 -29.44 -5.73
C ASN A 239 1.01 -27.93 -5.54
N LYS A 240 -0.23 -27.44 -5.56
CA LYS A 240 -0.52 -26.01 -5.53
C LYS A 240 0.04 -25.29 -4.30
N GLU A 241 0.03 -25.94 -3.14
CA GLU A 241 0.57 -25.39 -1.90
C GLU A 241 2.08 -25.20 -1.99
N ASP A 242 2.81 -26.19 -2.47
CA ASP A 242 4.26 -26.14 -2.60
C ASP A 242 4.70 -25.15 -3.69
N ILE A 243 3.95 -25.09 -4.80
CA ILE A 243 4.19 -24.11 -5.87
C ILE A 243 3.99 -22.70 -5.33
N CYS A 244 2.90 -22.44 -4.59
CA CYS A 244 2.65 -21.16 -3.95
C CYS A 244 3.74 -20.80 -2.94
N ALA A 245 4.20 -21.77 -2.13
CA ALA A 245 5.24 -21.56 -1.14
C ALA A 245 6.59 -21.19 -1.78
N GLY A 246 7.03 -21.94 -2.79
CA GLY A 246 8.27 -21.66 -3.54
C GLY A 246 8.21 -20.34 -4.31
N PHE A 247 7.06 -20.03 -4.92
CA PHE A 247 6.84 -18.77 -5.63
C PHE A 247 6.88 -17.57 -4.67
N GLN A 248 6.11 -17.60 -3.58
CA GLN A 248 6.12 -16.56 -2.55
C GLN A 248 7.52 -16.34 -1.98
N LYS A 249 8.23 -17.43 -1.63
CA LYS A 249 9.60 -17.37 -1.15
C LYS A 249 10.52 -16.65 -2.12
N THR A 250 10.41 -16.96 -3.42
CA THR A 250 11.23 -16.32 -4.46
C THR A 250 10.98 -14.82 -4.53
N LEU A 251 9.72 -14.37 -4.50
CA LEU A 251 9.39 -12.94 -4.50
C LEU A 251 9.92 -12.23 -3.25
N ILE A 252 9.74 -12.84 -2.08
CA ILE A 252 10.23 -12.30 -0.80
C ILE A 252 11.77 -12.22 -0.81
N ASP A 253 12.46 -13.22 -1.30
CA ASP A 253 13.92 -13.22 -1.38
C ASP A 253 14.45 -12.10 -2.29
N ILE A 254 13.78 -11.82 -3.42
CA ILE A 254 14.12 -10.69 -4.30
C ILE A 254 14.01 -9.37 -3.55
N LEU A 255 12.90 -9.14 -2.84
CA LEU A 255 12.67 -7.92 -2.05
C LEU A 255 13.72 -7.78 -0.95
N MET A 256 13.93 -8.84 -0.17
CA MET A 256 14.80 -8.81 1.01
C MET A 256 16.28 -8.66 0.66
N ASP A 257 16.76 -9.27 -0.44
CA ASP A 257 18.14 -9.10 -0.89
C ASP A 257 18.47 -7.61 -1.14
N LYS A 258 17.55 -6.88 -1.75
CA LYS A 258 17.73 -5.46 -2.05
C LYS A 258 17.57 -4.60 -0.80
N LEU A 259 16.60 -4.90 0.06
CA LEU A 259 16.42 -4.18 1.34
C LEU A 259 17.65 -4.34 2.25
N ILE A 260 18.19 -5.57 2.36
CA ILE A 260 19.42 -5.85 3.11
C ILE A 260 20.60 -5.06 2.54
N LYS A 261 20.71 -5.01 1.22
CA LYS A 261 21.77 -4.25 0.55
C LYS A 261 21.60 -2.74 0.81
N ALA A 262 20.38 -2.20 0.73
CA ALA A 262 20.09 -0.81 1.03
C ALA A 262 20.42 -0.45 2.47
N ALA A 263 19.99 -1.26 3.44
CA ALA A 263 20.31 -1.05 4.85
C ALA A 263 21.82 -1.05 5.12
N ARG A 264 22.57 -1.93 4.44
CA ARG A 264 24.05 -1.96 4.54
C ARG A 264 24.70 -0.73 3.93
N GLN A 265 24.19 -0.23 2.77
CA GLN A 265 24.73 0.94 2.09
C GLN A 265 24.46 2.24 2.84
N THR A 266 23.29 2.35 3.45
CA THR A 266 22.86 3.57 4.16
C THR A 266 23.27 3.60 5.63
N GLY A 267 23.55 2.43 6.22
CA GLY A 267 23.77 2.28 7.67
C GLY A 267 22.48 2.42 8.51
N VAL A 268 21.31 2.60 7.86
CA VAL A 268 20.02 2.79 8.55
C VAL A 268 19.56 1.45 9.14
N LYS A 269 19.12 1.50 10.39
CA LYS A 269 18.60 0.32 11.14
C LYS A 269 17.11 0.37 11.42
N GLU A 270 16.46 1.51 11.20
CA GLU A 270 15.02 1.68 11.30
C GLU A 270 14.39 1.19 9.98
N VAL A 271 13.57 0.17 10.02
CA VAL A 271 13.01 -0.48 8.82
C VAL A 271 11.52 -0.70 8.99
N THR A 272 10.75 -0.23 8.01
CA THR A 272 9.31 -0.47 7.93
C THR A 272 8.90 -1.04 6.58
N ILE A 273 7.65 -1.50 6.47
CA ILE A 273 6.99 -1.90 5.24
C ILE A 273 5.68 -1.15 5.06
N GLY A 274 5.34 -0.82 3.82
CA GLY A 274 4.07 -0.15 3.49
C GLY A 274 3.43 -0.70 2.21
N GLY A 275 2.16 -0.38 1.99
CA GLY A 275 1.38 -0.85 0.84
C GLY A 275 0.73 -2.21 1.05
N GLY A 276 -0.21 -2.57 0.16
CA GLY A 276 -1.07 -3.76 0.34
C GLY A 276 -0.33 -5.08 0.50
N VAL A 277 0.84 -5.26 -0.16
CA VAL A 277 1.65 -6.49 -0.02
C VAL A 277 2.33 -6.57 1.35
N SER A 278 2.40 -5.49 2.11
CA SER A 278 2.89 -5.53 3.50
C SER A 278 2.01 -6.37 4.44
N ALA A 279 0.81 -6.74 4.01
CA ALA A 279 -0.05 -7.71 4.70
C ALA A 279 0.42 -9.17 4.55
N ASN A 280 1.30 -9.47 3.57
CA ASN A 280 1.78 -10.83 3.33
C ASN A 280 2.54 -11.37 4.54
N SER A 281 2.07 -12.51 5.07
CA SER A 281 2.60 -13.05 6.32
C SER A 281 4.05 -13.55 6.21
N GLY A 282 4.41 -14.10 5.06
CA GLY A 282 5.79 -14.55 4.79
C GLY A 282 6.77 -13.38 4.74
N LEU A 283 6.37 -12.26 4.12
CA LEU A 283 7.20 -11.04 4.08
C LEU A 283 7.38 -10.46 5.48
N ARG A 284 6.30 -10.35 6.27
CA ARG A 284 6.36 -9.84 7.65
C ARG A 284 7.31 -10.69 8.50
N SER A 285 7.15 -12.01 8.49
CA SER A 285 8.03 -12.93 9.23
C SER A 285 9.49 -12.80 8.81
N ARG A 286 9.74 -12.63 7.50
CA ARG A 286 11.10 -12.50 6.97
C ARG A 286 11.77 -11.19 7.40
N ILE A 287 11.03 -10.09 7.44
CA ILE A 287 11.54 -8.79 7.93
C ILE A 287 11.90 -8.86 9.41
N GLU A 288 11.05 -9.45 10.24
CA GLU A 288 11.33 -9.63 11.67
C GLU A 288 12.54 -10.53 11.90
N GLU A 289 12.67 -11.62 11.14
CA GLU A 289 13.80 -12.54 11.22
C GLU A 289 15.12 -11.83 10.86
N GLU A 290 15.15 -11.12 9.73
CA GLU A 290 16.34 -10.37 9.30
C GLU A 290 16.63 -9.19 10.23
N GLY A 291 15.58 -8.57 10.79
CA GLY A 291 15.70 -7.54 11.82
C GLY A 291 16.46 -8.06 13.05
N ARG A 292 16.04 -9.19 13.59
CA ARG A 292 16.73 -9.84 14.73
C ARG A 292 18.19 -10.19 14.38
N LYS A 293 18.44 -10.75 13.19
CA LYS A 293 19.79 -11.13 12.75
C LYS A 293 20.71 -9.93 12.57
N ARG A 294 20.19 -8.78 12.17
CA ARG A 294 20.98 -7.59 11.77
C ARG A 294 20.94 -6.46 12.77
N GLY A 295 20.16 -6.60 13.84
CA GLY A 295 19.96 -5.56 14.84
C GLY A 295 19.20 -4.35 14.27
N TRP A 296 18.18 -4.62 13.44
CA TRP A 296 17.25 -3.58 12.99
C TRP A 296 16.10 -3.40 13.98
N ASN A 297 15.62 -2.20 14.09
CA ASN A 297 14.32 -1.90 14.66
C ASN A 297 13.29 -2.03 13.53
N THR A 298 12.39 -2.99 13.63
CA THR A 298 11.41 -3.29 12.58
C THR A 298 10.02 -2.82 12.99
N TYR A 299 9.34 -2.12 12.09
CA TYR A 299 7.99 -1.61 12.29
C TYR A 299 7.09 -2.20 11.23
N LEU A 300 6.02 -2.86 11.68
CA LEU A 300 5.07 -3.52 10.79
C LEU A 300 3.69 -2.90 11.05
N PRO A 301 3.10 -2.19 10.07
CA PRO A 301 1.81 -1.54 10.27
C PRO A 301 0.74 -2.57 10.66
N GLU A 302 -0.24 -2.15 11.47
CA GLU A 302 -1.42 -2.96 11.74
C GLU A 302 -2.12 -3.28 10.42
N PHE A 303 -2.71 -4.47 10.30
CA PHE A 303 -3.37 -4.92 9.06
C PHE A 303 -4.37 -3.92 8.49
N LYS A 304 -5.09 -3.19 9.35
CA LYS A 304 -6.05 -2.17 8.93
C LYS A 304 -5.44 -0.94 8.24
N PHE A 305 -4.10 -0.78 8.30
CA PHE A 305 -3.35 0.30 7.64
C PHE A 305 -2.49 -0.19 6.49
N THR A 306 -2.49 -1.49 6.16
CA THR A 306 -1.69 -2.04 5.06
C THR A 306 -2.31 -1.80 3.71
N THR A 307 -3.64 -1.89 3.59
CA THR A 307 -4.39 -1.59 2.37
C THR A 307 -4.79 -0.13 2.32
N ASP A 308 -5.37 0.31 1.20
CA ASP A 308 -5.82 1.68 0.99
C ASP A 308 -6.82 2.10 2.07
N ASN A 309 -6.53 3.22 2.72
CA ASN A 309 -7.35 3.75 3.79
C ASN A 309 -7.10 5.24 4.00
N ALA A 310 -8.08 5.97 4.51
CA ALA A 310 -7.96 7.41 4.66
C ALA A 310 -7.14 7.85 5.89
N ALA A 311 -6.90 6.96 6.87
CA ALA A 311 -6.05 7.32 8.02
C ALA A 311 -4.61 7.61 7.58
N MET A 312 -4.07 6.88 6.59
CA MET A 312 -2.76 7.14 6.01
C MET A 312 -2.70 8.48 5.27
N ILE A 313 -3.80 8.88 4.62
CA ILE A 313 -3.90 10.18 3.94
C ILE A 313 -4.06 11.32 4.96
N ALA A 314 -4.83 11.09 6.01
CA ALA A 314 -5.00 12.06 7.09
C ALA A 314 -3.69 12.37 7.80
N ILE A 315 -2.89 11.34 8.15
CA ILE A 315 -1.60 11.54 8.84
C ILE A 315 -0.56 12.22 7.93
N ALA A 316 -0.48 11.84 6.65
CA ALA A 316 0.39 12.52 5.69
C ALA A 316 -0.04 13.99 5.51
N GLY A 317 -1.34 14.24 5.35
CA GLY A 317 -1.91 15.57 5.26
C GLY A 317 -1.66 16.41 6.51
N TRP A 318 -1.66 15.81 7.70
CA TRP A 318 -1.32 16.50 8.93
C TRP A 318 0.14 16.99 8.97
N PHE A 319 1.09 16.18 8.49
CA PHE A 319 2.48 16.62 8.36
C PHE A 319 2.64 17.78 7.38
N HIS A 320 1.98 17.73 6.22
CA HIS A 320 1.93 18.84 5.27
C HIS A 320 1.29 20.10 5.89
N TYR A 321 0.19 19.90 6.66
CA TYR A 321 -0.47 20.99 7.36
C TYR A 321 0.44 21.69 8.37
N LEU A 322 1.17 20.91 9.17
CA LEU A 322 2.14 21.44 10.15
C LEU A 322 3.32 22.17 9.48
N ALA A 323 3.72 21.74 8.30
CA ALA A 323 4.73 22.42 7.48
C ALA A 323 4.21 23.72 6.84
N GLY A 324 2.95 24.07 7.04
CA GLY A 324 2.34 25.28 6.48
C GLY A 324 1.89 25.15 5.02
N GLU A 325 1.94 23.95 4.44
CA GLU A 325 1.54 23.72 3.06
C GLU A 325 0.02 23.82 2.90
N ARG A 326 -0.40 24.41 1.77
CA ARG A 326 -1.80 24.56 1.38
C ARG A 326 -1.90 24.34 -0.11
N THR A 327 -2.95 23.65 -0.53
CA THR A 327 -3.17 23.29 -1.95
C THR A 327 -4.10 24.32 -2.61
N PRO A 328 -3.75 24.86 -3.77
CA PRO A 328 -4.62 25.75 -4.51
C PRO A 328 -5.81 24.99 -5.11
N LEU A 329 -6.94 25.67 -5.30
CA LEU A 329 -8.18 25.04 -5.79
C LEU A 329 -8.14 24.61 -7.27
N ASP A 330 -7.20 25.09 -8.05
CA ASP A 330 -7.02 24.74 -9.47
C ASP A 330 -6.22 23.45 -9.68
N ILE A 331 -5.66 22.86 -8.59
CA ILE A 331 -4.90 21.60 -8.69
C ILE A 331 -5.75 20.49 -9.30
N ALA A 332 -5.17 19.70 -10.22
CA ALA A 332 -5.81 18.52 -10.79
C ALA A 332 -5.21 17.23 -10.21
N PRO A 333 -6.00 16.16 -10.09
CA PRO A 333 -5.47 14.84 -9.77
C PRO A 333 -4.63 14.30 -10.94
N VAL A 334 -3.70 13.39 -10.64
CA VAL A 334 -2.81 12.79 -11.63
C VAL A 334 -2.70 11.28 -11.43
N SER A 335 -2.84 10.52 -12.52
CA SER A 335 -2.79 9.06 -12.47
C SER A 335 -1.37 8.53 -12.17
N ARG A 336 -0.35 9.32 -12.50
CA ARG A 336 1.06 9.02 -12.21
C ARG A 336 1.71 10.24 -11.61
N ILE A 337 2.44 10.05 -10.51
CA ILE A 337 3.14 11.13 -9.81
C ILE A 337 4.44 10.58 -9.27
N ALA A 338 5.53 11.31 -9.46
CA ALA A 338 6.77 11.03 -8.74
C ALA A 338 6.68 11.57 -7.30
N TYR A 339 7.54 11.08 -6.41
CA TYR A 339 7.79 11.77 -5.14
C TYR A 339 8.44 13.13 -5.44
N TYR A 340 8.18 14.07 -4.58
CA TYR A 340 8.78 15.41 -4.65
C TYR A 340 10.06 15.48 -3.85
#